data_a89c8fa6c4c39ab590f72654b697e74f
#
_entry.id   a89c8fa6c4c39ab590f72654b697e74f
#
_cell.length_a   1.000
_cell.length_b   1.000
_cell.length_c   1.000
_cell.angle_alpha   90.00
_cell.angle_beta   90.00
_cell.angle_gamma   90.00
#
_symmetry.space_group_name_H-M   'P 1'
#
loop_
_entity.id
_entity.type
_entity.pdbx_description
1 polymer ?
#
loop_
_entity_poly.entity_id
_entity_poly.type
_entity_poly.pdbx_seq_one_letter_code
_entity_poly.pdbx_strand_id
1 'polypeptide(L)'
;NIFLSATMTGNLQLIRLEHIGYFRYNSKSKQWEAVLCDKHTLMLKRNTNSQKILSYHPHLVQVSQSFIINVRYLILIKDNNCVFAPSTI
;
A
#
# COMPACT_ATOMS: atom_id res chain seq x y z
N ASN A 1 -5.45 -9.54 -9.50
CA ASN A 1 -5.07 -8.19 -9.85
C ASN A 1 -3.58 -7.95 -9.66
N ILE A 2 -2.91 -7.81 -10.77
CA ILE A 2 -1.46 -7.69 -10.84
C ILE A 2 -1.13 -6.36 -11.48
N PHE A 3 -0.15 -5.66 -10.94
CA PHE A 3 0.36 -4.45 -11.56
C PHE A 3 1.88 -4.38 -11.44
N LEU A 4 2.48 -3.59 -12.32
CA LEU A 4 3.91 -3.33 -12.29
C LEU A 4 4.15 -2.03 -11.54
N SER A 5 5.13 -2.05 -10.65
CA SER A 5 5.57 -0.86 -9.96
C SER A 5 7.07 -0.72 -10.06
N ALA A 6 7.54 0.49 -10.26
CA ALA A 6 8.96 0.77 -10.23
C ALA A 6 9.42 0.94 -8.79
N THR A 7 10.45 0.19 -8.42
CA THR A 7 11.07 0.33 -7.11
C THR A 7 12.06 1.49 -7.12
N MET A 8 12.57 1.81 -5.95
CA MET A 8 13.54 2.88 -5.76
C MET A 8 14.82 2.67 -6.58
N THR A 9 15.19 1.42 -6.82
CA THR A 9 16.39 1.08 -7.62
C THR A 9 16.16 1.16 -9.12
N GLY A 10 14.94 1.52 -9.55
CA GLY A 10 14.59 1.60 -10.96
C GLY A 10 14.17 0.29 -11.59
N ASN A 11 14.16 -0.79 -10.83
CA ASN A 11 13.68 -2.08 -11.31
C ASN A 11 12.15 -2.10 -11.33
N LEU A 12 11.59 -2.77 -12.31
CA LEU A 12 10.16 -3.04 -12.31
C LEU A 12 9.89 -4.30 -11.50
N GLN A 13 8.88 -4.24 -10.65
CA GLN A 13 8.46 -5.38 -9.87
C GLN A 13 6.98 -5.66 -10.11
N LEU A 14 6.68 -6.94 -10.33
CA LEU A 14 5.31 -7.39 -10.46
C LEU A 14 4.73 -7.55 -9.06
N ILE A 15 3.65 -6.81 -8.79
CA ILE A 15 3.01 -6.82 -7.48
C ILE A 15 1.59 -7.35 -7.64
N ARG A 16 1.23 -8.30 -6.79
CA ARG A 16 -0.13 -8.82 -6.72
C ARG A 16 -0.89 -8.11 -5.62
N LEU A 17 -2.07 -7.60 -5.95
CA LEU A 17 -2.88 -6.85 -5.00
C LEU A 17 -3.16 -7.66 -3.72
N GLU A 18 -3.42 -8.94 -3.86
CA GLU A 18 -3.71 -9.82 -2.71
C GLU A 18 -2.53 -9.97 -1.76
N HIS A 19 -1.34 -9.54 -2.14
CA HIS A 19 -0.17 -9.55 -1.26
C HIS A 19 0.04 -8.22 -0.54
N ILE A 20 -0.74 -7.20 -0.86
CA ILE A 20 -0.58 -5.87 -0.28
C ILE A 20 -1.56 -5.70 0.88
N GLY A 21 -1.04 -5.34 2.05
CA GLY A 21 -1.86 -4.96 3.19
C GLY A 21 -2.29 -3.49 3.09
N TYR A 22 -1.32 -2.61 2.94
CA TYR A 22 -1.58 -1.18 2.83
C TYR A 22 -0.39 -0.45 2.22
N PHE A 23 -0.60 0.83 1.89
CA PHE A 23 0.47 1.75 1.49
C PHE A 23 0.58 2.83 2.54
N ARG A 24 1.80 3.27 2.81
CA ARG A 24 2.04 4.40 3.71
C ARG A 24 3.03 5.37 3.10
N TYR A 25 2.87 6.64 3.45
CA TYR A 25 3.80 7.68 3.01
C TYR A 25 4.93 7.81 4.03
N ASN A 26 6.16 7.70 3.54
CA ASN A 26 7.34 7.90 4.37
C ASN A 26 7.79 9.35 4.23
N SER A 27 7.56 10.14 5.26
CA SER A 27 7.89 11.57 5.23
C SER A 27 9.38 11.87 5.21
N LYS A 28 10.19 10.94 5.68
CA LYS A 28 11.65 11.12 5.68
C LYS A 28 12.22 11.00 4.27
N SER A 29 11.82 9.98 3.55
CA SER A 29 12.28 9.75 2.17
C SER A 29 11.38 10.44 1.14
N LYS A 30 10.21 10.94 1.55
CA LYS A 30 9.20 11.55 0.69
C LYS A 30 8.74 10.62 -0.42
N GLN A 31 8.49 9.38 -0.04
CA GLN A 31 8.06 8.31 -0.94
C GLN A 31 6.96 7.49 -0.31
N TRP A 32 6.08 6.97 -1.16
CA TRP A 32 5.13 5.96 -0.74
C TRP A 32 5.81 4.60 -0.68
N GLU A 33 5.40 3.79 0.28
CA GLU A 33 5.84 2.40 0.40
C GLU A 33 4.64 1.48 0.47
N ALA A 34 4.79 0.30 -0.14
CA ALA A 34 3.82 -0.77 -0.02
C ALA A 34 4.25 -1.68 1.12
N VAL A 35 3.34 -1.95 2.04
CA VAL A 35 3.56 -2.90 3.12
C VAL A 35 2.82 -4.19 2.76
N LEU A 36 3.57 -5.25 2.54
CA LEU A 36 3.03 -6.53 2.11
C LEU A 36 2.49 -7.31 3.30
N CYS A 37 1.67 -8.31 3.00
CA CYS A 37 1.05 -9.14 4.04
C CYS A 37 2.06 -9.90 4.89
N ASP A 38 3.25 -10.20 4.36
CA ASP A 38 4.34 -10.81 5.10
C ASP A 38 5.21 -9.79 5.85
N LYS A 39 4.77 -8.55 5.90
CA LYS A 39 5.41 -7.40 6.55
C LYS A 39 6.65 -6.85 5.83
N HIS A 40 7.03 -7.40 4.69
CA HIS A 40 8.03 -6.76 3.85
C HIS A 40 7.51 -5.43 3.31
N THR A 41 8.44 -4.50 3.13
CA THR A 41 8.14 -3.16 2.64
C THR A 41 8.82 -2.94 1.31
N LEU A 42 8.08 -2.39 0.34
CA LEU A 42 8.62 -2.00 -0.96
C LEU A 42 8.53 -0.49 -1.09
N MET A 43 9.67 0.16 -1.29
CA MET A 43 9.71 1.59 -1.60
C MET A 43 9.31 1.79 -3.05
N LEU A 44 8.31 2.62 -3.28
CA LEU A 44 7.87 2.95 -4.63
C LEU A 44 8.73 4.09 -5.20
N LYS A 45 8.69 4.24 -6.51
CA LYS A 45 9.42 5.30 -7.19
C LYS A 45 8.98 6.67 -6.68
N ARG A 46 9.91 7.63 -6.61
CA ARG A 46 9.69 8.95 -6.00
C ARG A 46 8.50 9.72 -6.58
N ASN A 47 8.23 9.57 -7.86
CA ASN A 47 7.13 10.29 -8.50
C ASN A 47 5.78 9.58 -8.36
N THR A 48 5.72 8.49 -7.61
CA THR A 48 4.46 7.80 -7.32
C THR A 48 3.69 8.60 -6.27
N ASN A 49 2.47 9.00 -6.62
CA ASN A 49 1.60 9.74 -5.72
C ASN A 49 0.38 8.89 -5.32
N SER A 50 -0.44 9.43 -4.40
CA SER A 50 -1.61 8.70 -3.92
C SER A 50 -2.61 8.41 -5.03
N GLN A 51 -2.78 9.32 -5.97
CA GLN A 51 -3.71 9.12 -7.08
C GLN A 51 -3.28 7.96 -7.96
N LYS A 52 -1.99 7.83 -8.20
CA LYS A 52 -1.46 6.70 -8.97
C LYS A 52 -1.73 5.39 -8.26
N ILE A 53 -1.50 5.34 -6.95
CA ILE A 53 -1.76 4.14 -6.14
C ILE A 53 -3.23 3.78 -6.17
N LEU A 54 -4.11 4.76 -5.95
CA LEU A 54 -5.55 4.52 -5.96
C LEU A 54 -6.06 4.02 -7.30
N SER A 55 -5.36 4.34 -8.39
CA SER A 55 -5.72 3.88 -9.72
C SER A 55 -5.44 2.39 -9.94
N TYR A 56 -4.66 1.74 -9.06
CA TYR A 56 -4.31 0.34 -9.24
C TYR A 56 -5.50 -0.59 -9.05
N HIS A 57 -6.37 -0.29 -8.11
CA HIS A 57 -7.54 -1.15 -7.86
C HIS A 57 -8.57 -0.42 -7.00
N PRO A 58 -9.89 -0.65 -7.25
CA PRO A 58 -10.96 -0.03 -6.46
C PRO A 58 -10.99 -0.45 -4.99
N HIS A 59 -10.36 -1.56 -4.61
CA HIS A 59 -10.26 -1.95 -3.20
C HIS A 59 -9.27 -1.12 -2.40
N LEU A 60 -8.50 -0.25 -3.06
CA LEU A 60 -7.57 0.64 -2.38
C LEU A 60 -8.29 1.93 -2.01
N VAL A 61 -8.30 2.25 -0.74
CA VAL A 61 -9.02 3.41 -0.20
C VAL A 61 -8.07 4.23 0.64
N GLN A 62 -7.99 5.52 0.35
CA GLN A 62 -7.18 6.44 1.13
C GLN A 62 -7.94 6.85 2.39
N VAL A 63 -7.37 6.54 3.55
CA VAL A 63 -7.99 6.82 4.85
C VAL A 63 -7.38 8.01 5.56
N SER A 64 -6.21 8.47 5.11
CA SER A 64 -5.54 9.68 5.59
C SER A 64 -4.56 10.16 4.55
N GLN A 65 -3.89 11.30 4.82
CA GLN A 65 -2.85 11.80 3.92
C GLN A 65 -1.69 10.83 3.74
N SER A 66 -1.49 9.94 4.72
CA SER A 66 -0.33 9.06 4.76
C SER A 66 -0.66 7.58 4.59
N PHE A 67 -1.92 7.21 4.48
CA PHE A 67 -2.31 5.81 4.43
C PHE A 67 -3.37 5.52 3.38
N ILE A 68 -3.08 4.50 2.58
CA ILE A 68 -4.03 3.89 1.65
C ILE A 68 -4.11 2.42 2.01
N ILE A 69 -5.31 1.92 2.30
CA ILE A 69 -5.49 0.56 2.76
C ILE A 69 -6.12 -0.31 1.67
N ASN A 70 -5.82 -1.60 1.72
CA ASN A 70 -6.51 -2.61 0.94
C ASN A 70 -7.70 -3.10 1.76
N VAL A 71 -8.90 -2.61 1.42
CA VAL A 71 -10.10 -2.92 2.21
C VAL A 71 -10.45 -4.40 2.20
N ARG A 72 -9.91 -5.18 1.27
CA ARG A 72 -10.11 -6.63 1.25
C ARG A 72 -9.74 -7.28 2.58
N TYR A 73 -8.71 -6.75 3.25
CA TYR A 73 -8.19 -7.32 4.49
C TYR A 73 -8.60 -6.56 5.72
N LEU A 74 -9.37 -5.49 5.55
CA LEU A 74 -9.86 -4.71 6.67
C LEU A 74 -11.01 -5.43 7.36
N ILE A 75 -10.90 -5.64 8.67
CA ILE A 75 -11.97 -6.23 9.46
C ILE A 75 -12.91 -5.13 9.97
N LEU A 76 -12.34 -4.11 10.59
CA LEU A 76 -13.12 -3.01 11.13
C LEU A 76 -12.24 -1.78 11.38
N ILE A 77 -12.89 -0.65 11.58
CA ILE A 77 -12.25 0.56 12.07
C ILE A 77 -12.79 0.81 13.48
N LYS A 78 -11.88 0.85 14.46
CA LYS A 78 -12.25 1.04 15.87
C LYS A 78 -11.32 2.06 16.50
N ASP A 79 -11.90 3.07 17.14
CA ASP A 79 -11.14 4.13 17.82
C ASP A 79 -10.11 4.78 16.88
N ASN A 80 -10.51 5.03 15.63
CA ASN A 80 -9.66 5.58 14.56
C ASN A 80 -8.49 4.68 14.14
N ASN A 81 -8.54 3.39 14.50
CA ASN A 81 -7.54 2.41 14.09
C ASN A 81 -8.14 1.39 13.13
N CYS A 82 -7.39 1.06 12.09
CA CYS A 82 -7.77 -0.01 11.18
C CYS A 82 -7.34 -1.35 11.76
N VAL A 83 -8.26 -2.30 11.79
CA VAL A 83 -8.00 -3.65 12.27
C VAL A 83 -8.07 -4.60 11.09
N PHE A 84 -6.97 -5.30 10.85
CA PHE A 84 -6.83 -6.22 9.72
C PHE A 84 -6.88 -7.67 10.18
N ALA A 85 -7.12 -8.56 9.22
CA ALA A 85 -7.06 -9.99 9.48
C ALA A 85 -5.69 -10.38 10.05
N PRO A 86 -5.61 -11.27 11.06
CA PRO A 86 -4.35 -11.58 11.71
C PRO A 86 -3.27 -12.11 10.78
N SER A 87 -3.64 -12.78 9.71
CA SER A 87 -2.70 -13.32 8.73
C SER A 87 -2.23 -12.29 7.70
N THR A 88 -2.72 -11.07 7.76
CA THR A 88 -2.45 -10.05 6.74
C THR A 88 -1.24 -9.20 7.06
N ILE A 89 -1.14 -8.74 8.28
CA ILE A 89 -0.07 -7.82 8.69
C ILE A 89 0.48 -8.21 10.04
#